data_5354eb3600bd68695653984d56c18ab8
#
_entry.id   5354eb3600bd68695653984d56c18ab8
#
_cell.length_a   1.000
_cell.length_b   1.000
_cell.length_c   1.000
_cell.angle_alpha   90.00
_cell.angle_beta   90.00
_cell.angle_gamma   90.00
#
_symmetry.space_group_name_H-M   'P 1'
#
loop_
_entity.id
_entity.type
_entity.pdbx_description
1 polymer ?
#
loop_
_entity_poly.entity_id
_entity_poly.type
_entity_poly.pdbx_seq_one_letter_code
_entity_poly.pdbx_strand_id
1 'polypeptide(L)'
;MSDFGADHAFAGAASKLKEHYGIAVPVSAVRGFTEEHGAAMLAQEKQKSDWPNHAGVPVLITEMDGSMLPVVEVAEPVLGEARRDRRKTRQVSWKEARLALVHPPGSVTPRFGATLGSVEEAGERLAVCAWEAGAGSQTKFHGVGDGAVWITEQMEAQFGTQAQYLVDFYHLCEYLSAAGEVIAGNDKPAWMEKKKKWLKDNRWKDVLGTLRPYLEPANIPEPAAPVRACFRYISNHVNFLDYKGALAAGLPIGSGEIESAHRYVFQNRLKIAGGWWKVENLKKMIALRVLRANGGWADYWSKVHQEAA
;
A
#
# COMPACT_ATOMS: atom_id res chain seq x y z
N MET A 1 5.87 -7.43 25.88
CA MET A 1 6.19 -8.40 24.80
C MET A 1 5.66 -7.98 23.44
N SER A 2 4.37 -7.74 23.29
CA SER A 2 3.76 -7.36 22.00
C SER A 2 4.30 -6.07 21.39
N ASP A 3 4.67 -5.09 22.22
CA ASP A 3 5.23 -3.83 21.74
C ASP A 3 6.53 -4.04 20.95
N PHE A 4 7.50 -4.73 21.53
CA PHE A 4 8.72 -5.09 20.81
C PHE A 4 8.49 -6.12 19.69
N GLY A 5 7.55 -7.08 19.89
CA GLY A 5 7.21 -8.08 18.87
C GLY A 5 6.56 -7.49 17.62
N ALA A 6 5.89 -6.34 17.78
CA ALA A 6 5.30 -5.59 16.68
C ALA A 6 6.35 -4.99 15.74
N ASP A 7 7.50 -4.57 16.24
CA ASP A 7 8.51 -3.82 15.49
C ASP A 7 9.77 -4.62 15.17
N HIS A 8 10.08 -5.65 15.97
CA HIS A 8 11.31 -6.41 15.84
C HIS A 8 11.06 -7.89 15.54
N ALA A 9 12.04 -8.56 14.95
CA ALA A 9 12.06 -10.02 14.91
C ALA A 9 11.90 -10.56 16.34
N PHE A 10 11.16 -11.65 16.54
CA PHE A 10 10.82 -12.15 17.87
C PHE A 10 12.05 -12.44 18.75
N ALA A 11 13.15 -12.90 18.14
CA ALA A 11 14.42 -13.08 18.86
C ALA A 11 15.01 -11.73 19.33
N GLY A 12 14.99 -10.72 18.46
CA GLY A 12 15.42 -9.36 18.81
C GLY A 12 14.51 -8.74 19.88
N ALA A 13 13.22 -8.97 19.83
CA ALA A 13 12.27 -8.52 20.84
C ALA A 13 12.56 -9.14 22.22
N ALA A 14 12.88 -10.45 22.28
CA ALA A 14 13.27 -11.12 23.50
C ALA A 14 14.60 -10.55 24.06
N SER A 15 15.58 -10.28 23.17
CA SER A 15 16.84 -9.63 23.59
C SER A 15 16.62 -8.24 24.17
N LYS A 16 15.77 -7.42 23.53
CA LYS A 16 15.45 -6.08 24.04
C LYS A 16 14.73 -6.08 25.37
N LEU A 17 13.84 -7.04 25.62
CA LEU A 17 13.19 -7.20 26.93
C LEU A 17 14.23 -7.49 28.03
N LYS A 18 15.21 -8.35 27.74
CA LYS A 18 16.30 -8.63 28.68
C LYS A 18 17.21 -7.43 28.88
N GLU A 19 17.56 -6.75 27.79
CA GLU A 19 18.51 -5.62 27.81
C GLU A 19 17.96 -4.41 28.55
N HIS A 20 16.69 -4.01 28.27
CA HIS A 20 16.10 -2.80 28.80
C HIS A 20 15.39 -2.97 30.14
N TYR A 21 14.86 -4.18 30.41
CA TYR A 21 14.01 -4.42 31.59
C TYR A 21 14.52 -5.57 32.48
N GLY A 22 15.61 -6.25 32.11
CA GLY A 22 16.10 -7.42 32.84
C GLY A 22 15.20 -8.65 32.75
N ILE A 23 14.16 -8.62 31.88
CA ILE A 23 13.16 -9.67 31.78
C ILE A 23 13.59 -10.71 30.73
N ALA A 24 13.99 -11.90 31.20
CA ALA A 24 14.31 -13.01 30.29
C ALA A 24 13.06 -13.82 29.94
N VAL A 25 12.72 -13.87 28.67
CA VAL A 25 11.58 -14.65 28.15
C VAL A 25 11.98 -15.48 26.92
N PRO A 26 11.39 -16.67 26.74
CA PRO A 26 11.60 -17.44 25.53
C PRO A 26 11.09 -16.70 24.29
N VAL A 27 11.75 -16.85 23.14
CA VAL A 27 11.31 -16.29 21.85
C VAL A 27 9.90 -16.76 21.47
N SER A 28 9.56 -18.03 21.81
CA SER A 28 8.23 -18.59 21.59
C SER A 28 7.14 -17.87 22.37
N ALA A 29 7.42 -17.42 23.60
CA ALA A 29 6.49 -16.64 24.40
C ALA A 29 6.24 -15.25 23.78
N VAL A 30 7.31 -14.54 23.36
CA VAL A 30 7.17 -13.26 22.65
C VAL A 30 6.32 -13.42 21.39
N ARG A 31 6.60 -14.46 20.61
CA ARG A 31 5.83 -14.75 19.39
C ARG A 31 4.38 -15.04 19.73
N GLY A 32 4.10 -16.00 20.62
CA GLY A 32 2.73 -16.41 20.97
C GLY A 32 1.90 -15.23 21.45
N PHE A 33 2.45 -14.45 22.38
CA PHE A 33 1.78 -13.27 22.93
C PHE A 33 1.51 -12.19 21.86
N THR A 34 2.47 -11.95 20.96
CA THR A 34 2.29 -10.99 19.87
C THR A 34 1.22 -11.45 18.86
N GLU A 35 1.25 -12.74 18.48
CA GLU A 35 0.29 -13.32 17.55
C GLU A 35 -1.13 -13.39 18.14
N GLU A 36 -1.25 -13.62 19.47
CA GLU A 36 -2.53 -13.62 20.20
C GLU A 36 -3.18 -12.23 20.17
N HIS A 37 -2.45 -11.19 20.57
CA HIS A 37 -2.96 -9.82 20.48
C HIS A 37 -3.20 -9.37 19.04
N GLY A 38 -2.37 -9.78 18.08
CA GLY A 38 -2.62 -9.56 16.67
C GLY A 38 -3.93 -10.22 16.18
N ALA A 39 -4.27 -11.40 16.72
CA ALA A 39 -5.56 -12.05 16.42
C ALA A 39 -6.74 -11.28 17.02
N ALA A 40 -6.62 -10.80 18.25
CA ALA A 40 -7.65 -9.96 18.88
C ALA A 40 -7.88 -8.65 18.11
N MET A 41 -6.80 -7.99 17.65
CA MET A 41 -6.88 -6.79 16.84
C MET A 41 -7.55 -7.07 15.47
N LEU A 42 -7.19 -8.19 14.82
CA LEU A 42 -7.82 -8.63 13.56
C LEU A 42 -9.33 -8.86 13.73
N ALA A 43 -9.74 -9.48 14.84
CA ALA A 43 -11.15 -9.72 15.14
C ALA A 43 -11.94 -8.42 15.42
N GLN A 44 -11.26 -7.36 15.85
CA GLN A 44 -11.85 -6.05 16.13
C GLN A 44 -11.80 -5.08 14.95
N GLU A 45 -11.25 -5.50 13.79
CA GLU A 45 -11.24 -4.66 12.59
C GLU A 45 -12.66 -4.24 12.21
N LYS A 46 -12.82 -2.94 12.00
CA LYS A 46 -14.09 -2.39 11.55
C LYS A 46 -14.47 -2.92 10.19
N GLN A 47 -15.75 -3.23 10.04
CA GLN A 47 -16.33 -3.61 8.76
C GLN A 47 -16.95 -2.39 8.09
N LYS A 48 -17.09 -2.43 6.77
CA LYS A 48 -17.82 -1.43 6.01
C LYS A 48 -19.26 -1.36 6.52
N SER A 49 -19.73 -0.18 6.80
CA SER A 49 -21.13 0.13 7.16
C SER A 49 -21.76 1.03 6.11
N ASP A 50 -23.04 1.33 6.28
CA ASP A 50 -23.72 2.31 5.45
C ASP A 50 -23.02 3.67 5.48
N TRP A 51 -23.06 4.37 4.35
CA TRP A 51 -22.41 5.66 4.21
C TRP A 51 -23.05 6.69 5.15
N PRO A 52 -22.27 7.53 5.87
CA PRO A 52 -22.82 8.50 6.79
C PRO A 52 -23.74 9.53 6.11
N ASN A 53 -24.87 9.85 6.74
CA ASN A 53 -25.84 10.82 6.22
C ASN A 53 -25.44 12.30 6.41
N HIS A 54 -24.31 12.59 7.09
CA HIS A 54 -23.80 13.95 7.21
C HIS A 54 -22.99 14.37 5.98
N ALA A 55 -22.78 15.68 5.80
CA ALA A 55 -22.05 16.22 4.65
C ALA A 55 -20.59 15.71 4.55
N GLY A 56 -19.94 15.51 5.69
CA GLY A 56 -18.55 15.10 5.80
C GLY A 56 -17.54 16.22 5.52
N VAL A 57 -16.25 15.87 5.52
CA VAL A 57 -15.18 16.79 5.13
C VAL A 57 -15.23 17.04 3.62
N PRO A 58 -14.84 18.23 3.12
CA PRO A 58 -15.00 18.58 1.71
C PRO A 58 -14.23 17.69 0.76
N VAL A 59 -12.97 17.36 1.11
CA VAL A 59 -12.06 16.57 0.27
C VAL A 59 -11.27 15.58 1.13
N LEU A 60 -11.10 14.38 0.62
CA LEU A 60 -10.18 13.37 1.15
C LEU A 60 -9.23 12.93 0.04
N ILE A 61 -7.93 12.85 0.39
CA ILE A 61 -6.91 12.21 -0.42
C ILE A 61 -6.94 10.72 -0.12
N THR A 62 -6.88 9.89 -1.17
CA THR A 62 -6.90 8.44 -1.06
C THR A 62 -5.79 7.85 -1.90
N GLU A 63 -5.02 6.93 -1.31
CA GLU A 63 -3.97 6.20 -2.02
C GLU A 63 -4.09 4.72 -1.70
N MET A 64 -3.83 3.88 -2.69
CA MET A 64 -3.78 2.42 -2.56
C MET A 64 -2.60 1.88 -3.33
N ASP A 65 -1.97 0.83 -2.78
CA ASP A 65 -0.90 0.12 -3.47
C ASP A 65 -0.74 -1.30 -2.92
N GLY A 66 -0.10 -2.17 -3.71
CA GLY A 66 0.21 -3.55 -3.39
C GLY A 66 1.68 -3.77 -3.05
N SER A 67 1.95 -4.62 -2.07
CA SER A 67 3.31 -5.05 -1.72
C SER A 67 3.41 -6.54 -1.51
N MET A 68 4.36 -7.18 -2.19
CA MET A 68 4.61 -8.60 -2.04
C MET A 68 5.25 -8.90 -0.69
N LEU A 69 4.64 -9.79 0.11
CA LEU A 69 5.14 -10.26 1.40
C LEU A 69 5.51 -11.75 1.34
N PRO A 70 6.61 -12.16 2.02
CA PRO A 70 7.09 -13.54 1.98
C PRO A 70 6.22 -14.45 2.84
N VAL A 71 5.67 -15.50 2.24
CA VAL A 71 4.86 -16.50 2.93
C VAL A 71 5.48 -17.89 2.82
N VAL A 72 5.13 -18.75 3.78
CA VAL A 72 5.59 -20.12 3.84
C VAL A 72 4.42 -21.06 4.12
N GLU A 73 4.38 -22.13 3.34
CA GLU A 73 3.56 -23.31 3.60
C GLU A 73 4.47 -24.43 4.07
N VAL A 74 4.05 -25.11 5.12
CA VAL A 74 4.77 -26.28 5.66
C VAL A 74 3.83 -27.47 5.56
N ALA A 75 4.25 -28.51 4.85
CA ALA A 75 3.48 -29.72 4.76
C ALA A 75 3.19 -30.31 6.16
N GLU A 76 1.93 -30.70 6.40
CA GLU A 76 1.56 -31.36 7.65
C GLU A 76 2.35 -32.68 7.77
N PRO A 77 2.84 -33.02 8.99
CA PRO A 77 3.53 -34.28 9.21
C PRO A 77 2.55 -35.46 8.98
N VAL A 78 2.91 -36.38 8.11
CA VAL A 78 2.15 -37.62 7.92
C VAL A 78 2.32 -38.48 9.18
N LEU A 79 1.22 -38.97 9.71
CA LEU A 79 1.20 -39.85 10.89
C LEU A 79 2.07 -41.11 10.59
N GLY A 80 3.09 -41.37 11.42
CA GLY A 80 4.00 -42.51 11.26
C GLY A 80 5.31 -42.21 10.48
N GLU A 81 5.49 -41.05 9.88
CA GLU A 81 6.77 -40.67 9.30
C GLU A 81 7.75 -40.08 10.34
N ALA A 82 9.05 -40.38 10.18
CA ALA A 82 10.10 -39.74 10.97
C ALA A 82 10.02 -38.22 10.82
N ARG A 83 10.23 -37.48 11.91
CA ARG A 83 10.21 -36.01 11.94
C ARG A 83 11.15 -35.44 10.87
N ARG A 84 10.60 -35.05 9.72
CA ARG A 84 11.36 -34.40 8.66
C ARG A 84 11.79 -32.99 9.10
N ASP A 85 12.98 -32.59 8.72
CA ASP A 85 13.43 -31.21 8.91
C ASP A 85 12.51 -30.27 8.12
N ARG A 86 11.67 -29.50 8.84
CA ARG A 86 10.71 -28.56 8.26
C ARG A 86 11.34 -27.52 7.32
N ARG A 87 12.65 -27.29 7.41
CA ARG A 87 13.39 -26.43 6.49
C ARG A 87 13.47 -27.02 5.09
N LYS A 88 13.46 -28.33 4.97
CA LYS A 88 13.54 -29.06 3.68
C LYS A 88 12.17 -29.29 3.01
N THR A 89 11.09 -29.19 3.77
CA THR A 89 9.71 -29.45 3.28
C THR A 89 8.87 -28.19 3.14
N ARG A 90 9.41 -27.02 3.48
CA ARG A 90 8.72 -25.74 3.31
C ARG A 90 8.68 -25.32 1.85
N GLN A 91 7.54 -24.82 1.42
CA GLN A 91 7.38 -24.10 0.17
C GLN A 91 7.30 -22.60 0.50
N VAL A 92 8.12 -21.82 -0.20
CA VAL A 92 8.16 -20.36 -0.02
C VAL A 92 7.58 -19.70 -1.23
N SER A 93 6.69 -18.73 -1.02
CA SER A 93 6.07 -17.95 -2.06
C SER A 93 5.92 -16.48 -1.62
N TRP A 94 5.39 -15.67 -2.51
CA TRP A 94 5.10 -14.26 -2.23
C TRP A 94 3.60 -14.04 -2.37
N LYS A 95 3.00 -13.35 -1.41
CA LYS A 95 1.58 -12.98 -1.45
C LYS A 95 1.47 -11.47 -1.39
N GLU A 96 0.63 -10.91 -2.25
CA GLU A 96 0.37 -9.48 -2.27
C GLU A 96 -0.47 -9.09 -1.05
N ALA A 97 0.03 -8.11 -0.31
CA ALA A 97 -0.72 -7.37 0.70
C ALA A 97 -1.06 -6.00 0.12
N ARG A 98 -2.32 -5.59 0.24
CA ARG A 98 -2.81 -4.30 -0.24
C ARG A 98 -2.96 -3.35 0.93
N LEU A 99 -2.44 -2.15 0.76
CA LEU A 99 -2.52 -1.06 1.72
C LEU A 99 -3.36 0.07 1.14
N ALA A 100 -4.21 0.64 1.96
CA ALA A 100 -4.96 1.85 1.67
C ALA A 100 -4.62 2.91 2.71
N LEU A 101 -4.60 4.18 2.32
CA LEU A 101 -4.55 5.31 3.22
C LEU A 101 -5.54 6.39 2.79
N VAL A 102 -6.05 7.13 3.78
CA VAL A 102 -6.98 8.24 3.57
C VAL A 102 -6.72 9.34 4.58
N HIS A 103 -6.70 10.59 4.12
CA HIS A 103 -6.58 11.77 4.99
C HIS A 103 -7.14 13.04 4.33
N PRO A 104 -7.53 14.07 5.10
CA PRO A 104 -7.80 15.40 4.56
C PRO A 104 -6.52 16.04 4.00
N PRO A 105 -6.61 16.94 2.99
CA PRO A 105 -5.47 17.71 2.52
C PRO A 105 -4.73 18.42 3.66
N GLY A 106 -3.40 18.34 3.67
CA GLY A 106 -2.53 18.93 4.69
C GLY A 106 -2.49 18.18 6.03
N SER A 107 -3.22 17.08 6.20
CA SER A 107 -3.10 16.21 7.38
C SER A 107 -1.82 15.38 7.29
N VAL A 108 -1.15 15.21 8.44
CA VAL A 108 0.02 14.33 8.60
C VAL A 108 -0.31 13.03 9.34
N THR A 109 -1.59 12.78 9.57
CA THR A 109 -2.08 11.61 10.31
C THR A 109 -3.11 10.83 9.47
N PRO A 110 -2.67 10.11 8.42
CA PRO A 110 -3.57 9.32 7.61
C PRO A 110 -4.20 8.17 8.40
N ARG A 111 -5.36 7.69 7.91
CA ARG A 111 -5.95 6.43 8.35
C ARG A 111 -5.53 5.33 7.39
N PHE A 112 -5.07 4.21 7.94
CA PHE A 112 -4.56 3.07 7.20
C PHE A 112 -5.51 1.89 7.32
N GLY A 113 -5.68 1.17 6.21
CA GLY A 113 -6.33 -0.13 6.15
C GLY A 113 -5.51 -1.07 5.29
N ALA A 114 -5.48 -2.35 5.63
CA ALA A 114 -4.71 -3.30 4.85
C ALA A 114 -5.36 -4.69 4.85
N THR A 115 -5.08 -5.47 3.81
CA THR A 115 -5.54 -6.85 3.69
C THR A 115 -4.57 -7.72 2.89
N LEU A 116 -4.62 -9.04 3.14
CA LEU A 116 -4.06 -10.09 2.27
C LEU A 116 -5.13 -10.74 1.39
N GLY A 117 -6.35 -10.22 1.45
CA GLY A 117 -7.51 -10.73 0.73
C GLY A 117 -7.60 -10.22 -0.70
N SER A 118 -8.84 -10.18 -1.21
CA SER A 118 -9.13 -9.76 -2.57
C SER A 118 -8.98 -8.24 -2.78
N VAL A 119 -9.13 -7.79 -4.02
CA VAL A 119 -9.15 -6.36 -4.35
C VAL A 119 -10.39 -5.67 -3.78
N GLU A 120 -11.51 -6.40 -3.69
CA GLU A 120 -12.75 -5.93 -3.09
C GLU A 120 -12.57 -5.67 -1.59
N GLU A 121 -11.92 -6.61 -0.86
CA GLU A 121 -11.57 -6.39 0.55
C GLU A 121 -10.67 -5.16 0.72
N ALA A 122 -9.73 -4.91 -0.19
CA ALA A 122 -8.91 -3.70 -0.15
C ALA A 122 -9.74 -2.43 -0.34
N GLY A 123 -10.72 -2.46 -1.26
CA GLY A 123 -11.70 -1.38 -1.45
C GLY A 123 -12.55 -1.14 -0.20
N GLU A 124 -13.01 -2.21 0.47
CA GLU A 124 -13.73 -2.10 1.75
C GLU A 124 -12.86 -1.45 2.85
N ARG A 125 -11.57 -1.82 2.93
CA ARG A 125 -10.63 -1.16 3.85
C ARG A 125 -10.46 0.31 3.54
N LEU A 126 -10.39 0.68 2.25
CA LEU A 126 -10.36 2.09 1.82
C LEU A 126 -11.62 2.84 2.28
N ALA A 127 -12.80 2.25 2.12
CA ALA A 127 -14.06 2.86 2.55
C ALA A 127 -14.12 3.07 4.08
N VAL A 128 -13.64 2.10 4.87
CA VAL A 128 -13.52 2.23 6.33
C VAL A 128 -12.58 3.37 6.70
N CYS A 129 -11.40 3.45 6.05
CA CYS A 129 -10.46 4.56 6.27
C CYS A 129 -11.09 5.92 5.94
N ALA A 130 -11.84 6.00 4.85
CA ALA A 130 -12.53 7.21 4.44
C ALA A 130 -13.59 7.65 5.48
N TRP A 131 -14.37 6.70 5.98
CA TRP A 131 -15.34 6.95 7.04
C TRP A 131 -14.64 7.46 8.32
N GLU A 132 -13.56 6.81 8.74
CA GLU A 132 -12.78 7.24 9.92
C GLU A 132 -12.08 8.60 9.72
N ALA A 133 -11.79 8.98 8.49
CA ALA A 133 -11.24 10.29 8.13
C ALA A 133 -12.31 11.38 8.01
N GLY A 134 -13.59 11.07 8.25
CA GLY A 134 -14.70 12.02 8.28
C GLY A 134 -15.43 12.17 6.94
N ALA A 135 -15.41 11.14 6.10
CA ALA A 135 -16.19 11.13 4.85
C ALA A 135 -17.70 11.24 5.11
N GLY A 136 -18.41 11.84 4.17
CA GLY A 136 -19.86 11.94 4.17
C GLY A 136 -20.43 12.10 2.77
N SER A 137 -21.72 12.40 2.68
CA SER A 137 -22.48 12.41 1.43
C SER A 137 -22.01 13.47 0.40
N GLN A 138 -21.24 14.48 0.83
CA GLN A 138 -20.72 15.55 -0.04
C GLN A 138 -19.20 15.54 -0.17
N THR A 139 -18.52 14.58 0.44
CA THR A 139 -17.06 14.46 0.37
C THR A 139 -16.62 14.12 -1.05
N LYS A 140 -15.61 14.82 -1.57
CA LYS A 140 -14.93 14.46 -2.81
C LYS A 140 -13.69 13.64 -2.48
N PHE A 141 -13.45 12.57 -3.23
CA PHE A 141 -12.28 11.71 -3.05
C PHE A 141 -11.30 11.94 -4.19
N HIS A 142 -10.10 12.40 -3.84
CA HIS A 142 -8.99 12.57 -4.77
C HIS A 142 -8.07 11.37 -4.62
N GLY A 143 -8.20 10.39 -5.52
CA GLY A 143 -7.36 9.20 -5.57
C GLY A 143 -6.08 9.47 -6.35
N VAL A 144 -4.94 9.02 -5.84
CA VAL A 144 -3.66 9.03 -6.56
C VAL A 144 -3.02 7.64 -6.49
N GLY A 145 -2.52 7.13 -7.61
CA GLY A 145 -1.86 5.82 -7.66
C GLY A 145 -1.20 5.54 -9.00
N ASP A 146 -0.59 4.36 -9.14
CA ASP A 146 0.23 3.93 -10.28
C ASP A 146 -0.55 3.63 -11.58
N GLY A 147 -1.88 3.76 -11.57
CA GLY A 147 -2.74 3.44 -12.71
C GLY A 147 -3.16 1.97 -12.80
N ALA A 148 -2.91 1.16 -11.77
CA ALA A 148 -3.41 -0.20 -11.74
C ALA A 148 -4.95 -0.21 -11.80
N VAL A 149 -5.50 -1.02 -12.70
CA VAL A 149 -6.95 -1.06 -12.99
C VAL A 149 -7.77 -1.35 -11.72
N TRP A 150 -7.31 -2.26 -10.88
CA TRP A 150 -8.01 -2.61 -9.65
C TRP A 150 -8.20 -1.42 -8.70
N ILE A 151 -7.27 -0.45 -8.69
CA ILE A 151 -7.38 0.75 -7.84
C ILE A 151 -8.52 1.64 -8.34
N THR A 152 -8.57 1.90 -9.64
CA THR A 152 -9.64 2.73 -10.23
C THR A 152 -11.01 2.07 -10.06
N GLU A 153 -11.10 0.75 -10.26
CA GLU A 153 -12.32 -0.03 -10.06
C GLU A 153 -12.80 0.04 -8.60
N GLN A 154 -11.90 -0.08 -7.63
CA GLN A 154 -12.26 0.02 -6.22
C GLN A 154 -12.62 1.46 -5.82
N MET A 155 -11.96 2.48 -6.34
CA MET A 155 -12.35 3.87 -6.14
C MET A 155 -13.79 4.13 -6.64
N GLU A 156 -14.12 3.64 -7.83
CA GLU A 156 -15.46 3.76 -8.39
C GLU A 156 -16.50 2.96 -7.58
N ALA A 157 -16.18 1.72 -7.24
CA ALA A 157 -17.08 0.84 -6.48
C ALA A 157 -17.38 1.36 -5.07
N GLN A 158 -16.44 2.03 -4.41
CA GLN A 158 -16.62 2.52 -3.04
C GLN A 158 -17.23 3.92 -3.00
N PHE A 159 -16.88 4.80 -3.93
CA PHE A 159 -17.20 6.23 -3.85
C PHE A 159 -18.05 6.75 -5.02
N GLY A 160 -18.22 5.97 -6.09
CA GLY A 160 -19.03 6.33 -7.25
C GLY A 160 -18.62 7.68 -7.83
N THR A 161 -19.60 8.55 -8.06
CA THR A 161 -19.40 9.89 -8.66
C THR A 161 -18.65 10.88 -7.75
N GLN A 162 -18.42 10.55 -6.48
CA GLN A 162 -17.62 11.38 -5.59
C GLN A 162 -16.11 11.17 -5.80
N ALA A 163 -15.72 10.06 -6.50
CA ALA A 163 -14.33 9.72 -6.76
C ALA A 163 -13.80 10.45 -8.00
N GLN A 164 -12.58 10.96 -7.86
CA GLN A 164 -11.74 11.38 -8.98
C GLN A 164 -10.40 10.68 -8.81
N TYR A 165 -9.89 10.04 -9.87
CA TYR A 165 -8.61 9.35 -9.83
C TYR A 165 -7.58 10.07 -10.70
N LEU A 166 -6.37 10.16 -10.22
CA LEU A 166 -5.22 10.73 -10.91
C LEU A 166 -4.08 9.70 -10.91
N VAL A 167 -3.52 9.45 -12.07
CA VAL A 167 -2.30 8.64 -12.18
C VAL A 167 -1.13 9.41 -11.57
N ASP A 168 -0.33 8.72 -10.76
CA ASP A 168 0.87 9.28 -10.15
C ASP A 168 1.78 9.89 -11.23
N PHE A 169 2.03 11.19 -11.09
CA PHE A 169 2.88 11.96 -11.99
C PHE A 169 4.32 11.45 -12.01
N TYR A 170 4.84 11.04 -10.87
CA TYR A 170 6.24 10.61 -10.75
C TYR A 170 6.41 9.22 -11.36
N HIS A 171 5.45 8.32 -11.16
CA HIS A 171 5.42 7.02 -11.82
C HIS A 171 5.33 7.16 -13.36
N LEU A 172 4.50 8.07 -13.86
CA LEU A 172 4.47 8.40 -15.29
C LEU A 172 5.80 8.96 -15.76
N CYS A 173 6.48 9.78 -14.95
CA CYS A 173 7.81 10.30 -15.28
C CYS A 173 8.90 9.23 -15.37
N GLU A 174 8.75 8.07 -14.73
CA GLU A 174 9.66 6.93 -14.91
C GLU A 174 9.56 6.37 -16.34
N TYR A 175 8.35 6.18 -16.85
CA TYR A 175 8.12 5.79 -18.26
C TYR A 175 8.69 6.83 -19.23
N LEU A 176 8.47 8.10 -18.97
CA LEU A 176 9.04 9.19 -19.77
C LEU A 176 10.58 9.18 -19.72
N SER A 177 11.16 8.91 -18.55
CA SER A 177 12.60 8.84 -18.37
C SER A 177 13.22 7.73 -19.23
N ALA A 178 12.61 6.53 -19.22
CA ALA A 178 13.06 5.42 -20.04
C ALA A 178 12.94 5.72 -21.55
N ALA A 179 11.83 6.33 -21.98
CA ALA A 179 11.66 6.78 -23.37
C ALA A 179 12.64 7.89 -23.76
N GLY A 180 12.92 8.81 -22.83
CA GLY A 180 13.86 9.92 -23.03
C GLY A 180 15.30 9.48 -23.26
N GLU A 181 15.74 8.35 -22.69
CA GLU A 181 17.06 7.77 -23.00
C GLU A 181 17.21 7.45 -24.48
N VAL A 182 16.14 6.90 -25.08
CA VAL A 182 16.15 6.50 -26.50
C VAL A 182 16.01 7.71 -27.42
N ILE A 183 15.15 8.68 -27.06
CA ILE A 183 14.77 9.78 -27.95
C ILE A 183 15.76 10.93 -27.90
N ALA A 184 16.24 11.30 -26.72
CA ALA A 184 16.96 12.55 -26.50
C ALA A 184 18.43 12.35 -26.10
N GLY A 185 18.84 11.15 -25.68
CA GLY A 185 20.23 10.88 -25.30
C GLY A 185 20.78 11.94 -24.33
N ASN A 186 21.81 12.65 -24.74
CA ASN A 186 22.44 13.71 -23.92
C ASN A 186 21.53 14.91 -23.61
N ASP A 187 20.51 15.16 -24.43
CA ASP A 187 19.55 16.27 -24.23
C ASP A 187 18.36 15.86 -23.34
N LYS A 188 18.38 14.63 -22.77
CA LYS A 188 17.31 14.10 -21.93
C LYS A 188 16.83 15.04 -20.82
N PRO A 189 17.71 15.74 -20.05
CA PRO A 189 17.23 16.63 -19.00
C PRO A 189 16.29 17.73 -19.51
N ALA A 190 16.67 18.42 -20.58
CA ALA A 190 15.83 19.46 -21.19
C ALA A 190 14.54 18.90 -21.82
N TRP A 191 14.65 17.74 -22.46
CA TRP A 191 13.50 17.03 -23.01
C TRP A 191 12.50 16.65 -21.92
N MET A 192 12.94 16.07 -20.80
CA MET A 192 12.13 15.70 -19.65
C MET A 192 11.40 16.91 -19.05
N GLU A 193 12.10 17.99 -18.79
CA GLU A 193 11.48 19.20 -18.22
C GLU A 193 10.36 19.74 -19.11
N LYS A 194 10.57 19.75 -20.42
CA LYS A 194 9.53 20.14 -21.39
C LYS A 194 8.31 19.21 -21.32
N LYS A 195 8.51 17.88 -21.23
CA LYS A 195 7.39 16.91 -21.17
C LYS A 195 6.64 17.00 -19.85
N LYS A 196 7.36 17.11 -18.74
CA LYS A 196 6.77 17.31 -17.41
C LYS A 196 5.89 18.58 -17.37
N LYS A 197 6.37 19.69 -17.96
CA LYS A 197 5.57 20.91 -18.07
C LYS A 197 4.30 20.67 -18.90
N TRP A 198 4.44 20.01 -20.05
CA TRP A 198 3.27 19.72 -20.89
C TRP A 198 2.23 18.84 -20.18
N LEU A 199 2.65 17.83 -19.44
CA LEU A 199 1.74 17.00 -18.65
C LEU A 199 1.02 17.83 -17.58
N LYS A 200 1.75 18.67 -16.83
CA LYS A 200 1.16 19.56 -15.83
C LYS A 200 0.17 20.58 -16.43
N ASP A 201 0.31 20.89 -17.71
CA ASP A 201 -0.62 21.73 -18.48
C ASP A 201 -1.73 20.93 -19.17
N ASN A 202 -1.88 19.62 -18.87
CA ASN A 202 -2.82 18.67 -19.50
C ASN A 202 -2.60 18.47 -21.02
N ARG A 203 -1.38 18.75 -21.51
CA ARG A 203 -0.99 18.62 -22.91
C ARG A 203 -0.44 17.23 -23.25
N TRP A 204 -1.06 16.17 -22.72
CA TRP A 204 -0.62 14.79 -22.93
C TRP A 204 -0.65 14.38 -24.43
N LYS A 205 -1.54 14.98 -25.26
CA LYS A 205 -1.56 14.75 -26.72
C LYS A 205 -0.25 15.18 -27.38
N ASP A 206 0.31 16.31 -26.94
CA ASP A 206 1.61 16.79 -27.46
C ASP A 206 2.75 15.86 -27.05
N VAL A 207 2.69 15.29 -25.82
CA VAL A 207 3.65 14.28 -25.37
C VAL A 207 3.57 13.05 -26.28
N LEU A 208 2.37 12.49 -26.48
CA LEU A 208 2.16 11.35 -27.40
C LEU A 208 2.66 11.65 -28.82
N GLY A 209 2.41 12.86 -29.32
CA GLY A 209 2.91 13.30 -30.64
C GLY A 209 4.43 13.23 -30.77
N THR A 210 5.16 13.50 -29.69
CA THR A 210 6.63 13.40 -29.70
C THR A 210 7.18 11.98 -29.54
N LEU A 211 6.40 11.07 -28.95
CA LEU A 211 6.79 9.66 -28.80
C LEU A 211 6.54 8.86 -30.10
N ARG A 212 5.47 9.21 -30.83
CA ARG A 212 4.99 8.44 -32.00
C ARG A 212 6.03 8.14 -33.07
N PRO A 213 6.95 9.05 -33.47
CA PRO A 213 7.97 8.78 -34.48
C PRO A 213 9.03 7.75 -34.04
N TYR A 214 9.13 7.46 -32.75
CA TYR A 214 10.16 6.62 -32.14
C TYR A 214 9.59 5.30 -31.59
N LEU A 215 8.34 4.97 -31.89
CA LEU A 215 7.72 3.73 -31.44
C LEU A 215 8.47 2.52 -31.98
N GLU A 216 8.92 1.66 -31.09
CA GLU A 216 9.57 0.41 -31.46
C GLU A 216 8.57 -0.53 -32.16
N PRO A 217 9.05 -1.31 -33.14
CA PRO A 217 8.25 -2.31 -33.85
C PRO A 217 7.58 -3.32 -32.88
N ALA A 218 6.42 -3.84 -33.29
CA ALA A 218 5.62 -4.75 -32.45
C ALA A 218 6.35 -6.06 -32.06
N ASN A 219 7.32 -6.50 -32.86
CA ASN A 219 8.13 -7.69 -32.59
C ASN A 219 9.22 -7.49 -31.54
N ILE A 220 9.50 -6.26 -31.12
CA ILE A 220 10.44 -6.01 -30.02
C ILE A 220 9.75 -6.34 -28.69
N PRO A 221 10.35 -7.17 -27.81
CA PRO A 221 9.78 -7.46 -26.49
C PRO A 221 9.59 -6.18 -25.66
N GLU A 222 8.54 -6.14 -24.85
CA GLU A 222 8.17 -4.96 -24.07
C GLU A 222 9.28 -4.39 -23.18
N PRO A 223 10.09 -5.20 -22.46
CA PRO A 223 11.19 -4.67 -21.66
C PRO A 223 12.27 -3.93 -22.47
N ALA A 224 12.34 -4.17 -23.79
CA ALA A 224 13.25 -3.52 -24.71
C ALA A 224 12.58 -2.42 -25.57
N ALA A 225 11.34 -2.05 -25.27
CA ALA A 225 10.53 -1.10 -26.03
C ALA A 225 9.99 0.04 -25.12
N PRO A 226 10.89 0.87 -24.51
CA PRO A 226 10.49 1.87 -23.54
C PRO A 226 9.62 3.00 -24.12
N VAL A 227 9.79 3.37 -25.39
CA VAL A 227 8.95 4.40 -26.03
C VAL A 227 7.53 3.89 -26.22
N ARG A 228 7.38 2.65 -26.70
CA ARG A 228 6.07 2.01 -26.85
C ARG A 228 5.40 1.81 -25.49
N ALA A 229 6.15 1.41 -24.46
CA ALA A 229 5.62 1.25 -23.11
C ALA A 229 5.09 2.59 -22.56
N CYS A 230 5.87 3.68 -22.70
CA CYS A 230 5.45 5.02 -22.30
C CYS A 230 4.22 5.50 -23.08
N PHE A 231 4.22 5.35 -24.39
CA PHE A 231 3.08 5.72 -25.25
C PHE A 231 1.81 4.99 -24.84
N ARG A 232 1.89 3.67 -24.62
CA ARG A 232 0.77 2.84 -24.19
C ARG A 232 0.28 3.25 -22.80
N TYR A 233 1.19 3.47 -21.87
CA TYR A 233 0.83 3.89 -20.51
C TYR A 233 0.04 5.19 -20.53
N ILE A 234 0.52 6.24 -21.20
CA ILE A 234 -0.23 7.51 -21.34
C ILE A 234 -1.56 7.29 -22.05
N SER A 235 -1.58 6.53 -23.15
CA SER A 235 -2.81 6.31 -23.94
C SER A 235 -3.90 5.57 -23.16
N ASN A 236 -3.53 4.63 -22.31
CA ASN A 236 -4.47 3.88 -21.48
C ASN A 236 -5.04 4.70 -20.33
N HIS A 237 -4.36 5.78 -19.92
CA HIS A 237 -4.73 6.55 -18.74
C HIS A 237 -5.19 7.98 -19.05
N VAL A 238 -5.57 8.29 -20.29
CA VAL A 238 -5.91 9.67 -20.72
C VAL A 238 -7.00 10.34 -19.88
N ASN A 239 -7.91 9.58 -19.30
CA ASN A 239 -8.98 10.06 -18.44
C ASN A 239 -8.53 10.39 -17.01
N PHE A 240 -7.30 10.04 -16.66
CA PHE A 240 -6.73 10.15 -15.32
C PHE A 240 -5.48 11.04 -15.27
N LEU A 241 -5.35 12.00 -16.20
CA LEU A 241 -4.17 12.86 -16.35
C LEU A 241 -4.49 14.35 -16.11
N ASP A 242 -5.51 14.66 -15.30
CA ASP A 242 -5.84 16.07 -15.00
C ASP A 242 -4.92 16.67 -13.92
N TYR A 243 -3.61 16.72 -14.22
CA TYR A 243 -2.64 17.34 -13.33
C TYR A 243 -2.87 18.82 -13.13
N LYS A 244 -3.33 19.53 -14.19
CA LYS A 244 -3.60 20.96 -14.12
C LYS A 244 -4.71 21.28 -13.13
N GLY A 245 -5.80 20.52 -13.17
CA GLY A 245 -6.92 20.67 -12.24
C GLY A 245 -6.51 20.35 -10.80
N ALA A 246 -5.77 19.26 -10.59
CA ALA A 246 -5.27 18.89 -9.27
C ALA A 246 -4.36 19.96 -8.66
N LEU A 247 -3.38 20.46 -9.44
CA LEU A 247 -2.49 21.53 -8.99
C LEU A 247 -3.22 22.83 -8.70
N ALA A 248 -4.20 23.21 -9.51
CA ALA A 248 -5.03 24.40 -9.30
C ALA A 248 -5.88 24.30 -8.02
N ALA A 249 -6.28 23.08 -7.66
CA ALA A 249 -7.00 22.78 -6.42
C ALA A 249 -6.10 22.59 -5.19
N GLY A 250 -4.77 22.67 -5.35
CA GLY A 250 -3.79 22.44 -4.26
C GLY A 250 -3.74 20.97 -3.82
N LEU A 251 -4.12 20.03 -4.70
CA LEU A 251 -4.14 18.61 -4.43
C LEU A 251 -2.82 17.92 -4.89
N PRO A 252 -2.40 16.82 -4.26
CA PRO A 252 -1.21 16.09 -4.64
C PRO A 252 -1.36 15.47 -6.04
N ILE A 253 -0.23 15.36 -6.74
CA ILE A 253 -0.14 14.69 -8.04
C ILE A 253 0.74 13.44 -8.01
N GLY A 254 1.19 13.03 -6.84
CA GLY A 254 2.01 11.85 -6.61
C GLY A 254 1.54 11.10 -5.36
N SER A 255 1.77 9.80 -5.35
CA SER A 255 1.36 8.84 -4.29
C SER A 255 2.51 8.48 -3.34
N GLY A 256 3.41 9.43 -3.05
CA GLY A 256 4.58 9.17 -2.21
C GLY A 256 4.25 8.80 -0.75
N GLU A 257 3.04 9.09 -0.28
CA GLU A 257 2.62 8.74 1.08
C GLU A 257 2.37 7.24 1.23
N ILE A 258 1.74 6.58 0.24
CA ILE A 258 1.54 5.12 0.28
C ILE A 258 2.86 4.37 0.16
N GLU A 259 3.84 4.86 -0.62
CA GLU A 259 5.18 4.28 -0.69
C GLU A 259 5.87 4.33 0.67
N SER A 260 5.81 5.48 1.35
CA SER A 260 6.32 5.64 2.71
C SER A 260 5.59 4.73 3.68
N ALA A 261 4.26 4.62 3.59
CA ALA A 261 3.44 3.77 4.42
C ALA A 261 3.81 2.28 4.27
N HIS A 262 4.08 1.80 3.05
CA HIS A 262 4.57 0.45 2.84
C HIS A 262 5.85 0.17 3.62
N ARG A 263 6.75 1.13 3.71
CA ARG A 263 8.01 0.97 4.44
C ARG A 263 7.77 0.74 5.92
N TYR A 264 6.98 1.58 6.59
CA TYR A 264 6.82 1.47 8.03
C TYR A 264 5.68 0.53 8.46
N VAL A 265 4.61 0.35 7.67
CA VAL A 265 3.55 -0.61 8.00
C VAL A 265 3.99 -2.05 7.71
N PHE A 266 4.55 -2.31 6.52
CA PHE A 266 4.87 -3.66 6.08
C PHE A 266 6.36 -3.99 6.15
N GLN A 267 7.21 -3.23 5.43
CA GLN A 267 8.55 -3.69 5.08
C GLN A 267 9.45 -3.83 6.31
N ASN A 268 9.48 -2.83 7.19
CA ASN A 268 10.36 -2.82 8.37
C ASN A 268 10.15 -4.03 9.29
N ARG A 269 8.96 -4.62 9.29
CA ARG A 269 8.64 -5.75 10.16
C ARG A 269 8.37 -7.05 9.41
N LEU A 270 7.71 -6.98 8.26
CA LEU A 270 7.19 -8.17 7.59
C LEU A 270 8.10 -8.66 6.46
N LYS A 271 9.04 -7.82 5.97
CA LYS A 271 10.05 -8.17 4.96
C LYS A 271 11.46 -8.27 5.53
N ILE A 272 11.63 -8.66 6.78
CA ILE A 272 12.96 -8.83 7.36
C ILE A 272 13.69 -10.02 6.72
N ALA A 273 15.02 -9.90 6.57
CA ALA A 273 15.83 -10.95 5.95
C ALA A 273 15.66 -12.30 6.71
N GLY A 274 15.38 -13.36 5.95
CA GLY A 274 15.16 -14.70 6.48
C GLY A 274 13.82 -14.90 7.22
N GLY A 275 12.98 -13.88 7.27
CA GLY A 275 11.64 -13.97 7.87
C GLY A 275 10.60 -14.46 6.85
N TRP A 276 9.87 -15.53 7.22
CA TRP A 276 8.78 -16.10 6.42
C TRP A 276 7.55 -16.27 7.31
N TRP A 277 6.39 -16.01 6.74
CA TRP A 277 5.14 -15.99 7.49
C TRP A 277 4.20 -17.11 7.06
N LYS A 278 3.57 -17.78 8.01
CA LYS A 278 2.31 -18.45 7.70
C LYS A 278 1.25 -17.40 7.42
N VAL A 279 0.39 -17.65 6.45
CA VAL A 279 -0.62 -16.68 5.99
C VAL A 279 -1.51 -16.20 7.14
N GLU A 280 -1.96 -17.11 8.00
CA GLU A 280 -2.78 -16.78 9.17
C GLU A 280 -2.07 -15.85 10.18
N ASN A 281 -0.77 -16.04 10.38
CA ASN A 281 0.01 -15.19 11.29
C ASN A 281 0.37 -13.84 10.65
N LEU A 282 0.55 -13.83 9.32
CA LEU A 282 0.78 -12.59 8.59
C LEU A 282 -0.44 -11.65 8.67
N LYS A 283 -1.67 -12.19 8.53
CA LYS A 283 -2.91 -11.42 8.72
C LYS A 283 -2.97 -10.76 10.11
N LYS A 284 -2.64 -11.50 11.17
CA LYS A 284 -2.59 -10.98 12.54
C LYS A 284 -1.57 -9.86 12.70
N MET A 285 -0.39 -10.04 12.11
CA MET A 285 0.67 -9.03 12.17
C MET A 285 0.33 -7.77 11.36
N ILE A 286 -0.38 -7.91 10.24
CA ILE A 286 -0.87 -6.77 9.46
C ILE A 286 -1.86 -5.96 10.30
N ALA A 287 -2.88 -6.60 10.90
CA ALA A 287 -3.86 -5.92 11.75
C ALA A 287 -3.18 -5.17 12.92
N LEU A 288 -2.21 -5.80 13.58
CA LEU A 288 -1.43 -5.18 14.64
C LEU A 288 -0.63 -3.96 14.14
N ARG A 289 0.01 -4.06 12.97
CA ARG A 289 0.78 -2.97 12.38
C ARG A 289 -0.10 -1.80 11.94
N VAL A 290 -1.27 -2.09 11.37
CA VAL A 290 -2.28 -1.09 10.97
C VAL A 290 -2.85 -0.38 12.20
N LEU A 291 -3.26 -1.10 13.24
CA LEU A 291 -3.75 -0.51 14.48
C LEU A 291 -2.71 0.44 15.10
N ARG A 292 -1.43 0.02 15.10
CA ARG A 292 -0.32 0.84 15.60
C ARG A 292 -0.10 2.09 14.76
N ALA A 293 -0.14 1.97 13.42
CA ALA A 293 -0.01 3.09 12.50
C ALA A 293 -1.14 4.11 12.65
N ASN A 294 -2.35 3.64 12.98
CA ASN A 294 -3.54 4.46 13.25
C ASN A 294 -3.54 5.08 14.66
N GLY A 295 -2.50 4.87 15.47
CA GLY A 295 -2.41 5.41 16.83
C GLY A 295 -3.28 4.70 17.86
N GLY A 296 -3.93 3.59 17.51
CA GLY A 296 -4.88 2.86 18.38
C GLY A 296 -4.22 2.01 19.49
N TRP A 297 -2.90 2.07 19.64
CA TRP A 297 -2.15 1.21 20.56
C TRP A 297 -2.51 1.41 22.02
N ALA A 298 -2.57 2.67 22.49
CA ALA A 298 -2.89 2.98 23.87
C ALA A 298 -4.34 2.60 24.23
N ASP A 299 -5.29 2.88 23.33
CA ASP A 299 -6.69 2.56 23.53
C ASP A 299 -6.93 1.05 23.60
N TYR A 300 -6.24 0.28 22.75
CA TYR A 300 -6.31 -1.18 22.78
C TYR A 300 -5.85 -1.73 24.14
N TRP A 301 -4.70 -1.28 24.65
CA TRP A 301 -4.18 -1.76 25.92
C TRP A 301 -5.00 -1.31 27.12
N SER A 302 -5.59 -0.12 27.07
CA SER A 302 -6.53 0.35 28.10
C SER A 302 -7.74 -0.58 28.22
N LYS A 303 -8.31 -1.04 27.09
CA LYS A 303 -9.41 -2.01 27.09
C LYS A 303 -8.99 -3.37 27.63
N VAL A 304 -7.85 -3.90 27.20
CA VAL A 304 -7.31 -5.18 27.69
C VAL A 304 -7.12 -5.15 29.21
N HIS A 305 -6.61 -4.05 29.77
CA HIS A 305 -6.44 -3.91 31.21
C HIS A 305 -7.77 -3.82 31.96
N GLN A 306 -8.78 -3.18 31.38
CA GLN A 306 -10.11 -3.09 31.98
C GLN A 306 -10.83 -4.44 32.01
N GLU A 307 -10.66 -5.26 30.97
CA GLU A 307 -11.24 -6.61 30.88
C GLU A 307 -10.56 -7.62 31.81
N ALA A 308 -9.32 -7.34 32.22
CA ALA A 308 -8.53 -8.20 33.11
C ALA A 308 -8.67 -7.84 34.61
N ALA A 309 -9.30 -6.71 34.94
CA ALA A 309 -9.54 -6.22 36.30
C ALA A 309 -10.90 -6.63 36.85
#